data_eab2e55a17a6e3aeaae35ca513a64a65
#
_entry.id   eab2e55a17a6e3aeaae35ca513a64a65
#
_cell.length_a   1.000
_cell.length_b   1.000
_cell.length_c   1.000
_cell.angle_alpha   90.00
_cell.angle_beta   90.00
_cell.angle_gamma   90.00
#
_symmetry.space_group_name_H-M   'P 1'
#
loop_
_entity.id
_entity.type
_entity.pdbx_description
1 polymer ?
#
loop_
_entity_poly.entity_id
_entity_poly.type
_entity_poly.pdbx_seq_one_letter_code
_entity_poly.pdbx_strand_id
1 'polypeptide(L)'
;MDLLIGVLALAHLSYFVAPDAQGDALYALRKSLNASDNQLADWNSDQVNPCTWSKITCNSNNDVISVTLPNMGFSGTLSPRIAILEMLTTLKLPGNGISGKIPEEFGNLTSLTMLDLENNHLTGEIPSSLGNIKGLKFLILSDNNLSGSIPKSLSSLSNLTDLQLDSNRLSGKIPKDLFQISKHNFTKNWLDCDVISSPPCASENTGDPRKSRTGLILAIVVPLFTVFLLGFSVLLFTWKGWTIGYGREVFVDVAGDVDQKIEFGQLKRFSWRELQVATDGFSEKNVLGQGGSGKVYKGILGDKTKIAVKRIMDFDTPGSDTAFQCEVEMISVAVHRNLLRLIGFCTTPTERLLVYPFMQNLSVASRLREPGHPVLDWITRESVALGTARALEYLHEHCNPKIIHRDVKAANVLLDSNLQAVVGDFGLAKLVDVRKTNITTQVRGTMGHIAPEYLSTGKSSEKTDVFGYGIMLLELVTGQRAIDFSRIEEEDDVLLLDHVKKLQQESKLEDIVDSNLARNYDIEQVEIMVQIALLCTQSTPEQRPAMSEVVRMLEGEGLAERWEVWRNFEKIRKLENERLQRRFNWGEHSINLQEDIELSGGR
;
A
#
# COMPACT_ATOMS: atom_id res chain seq x y z
N MET A 1 -38.15 -52.46 25.93
CA MET A 1 -36.78 -52.26 25.51
C MET A 1 -36.72 -51.77 24.06
N ASP A 2 -37.77 -51.94 23.29
CA ASP A 2 -37.84 -51.57 21.87
C ASP A 2 -38.22 -50.13 21.58
N LEU A 3 -38.79 -49.41 22.57
CA LEU A 3 -39.12 -47.97 22.40
C LEU A 3 -37.91 -47.04 22.64
N LEU A 4 -36.89 -47.49 23.39
CA LEU A 4 -35.67 -46.72 23.66
C LEU A 4 -34.67 -46.78 22.51
N ILE A 5 -34.69 -47.84 21.71
CA ILE A 5 -33.82 -48.02 20.54
C ILE A 5 -34.33 -47.17 19.35
N GLY A 6 -35.67 -47.02 19.24
CA GLY A 6 -36.27 -46.16 18.21
C GLY A 6 -35.98 -44.67 18.39
N VAL A 7 -35.87 -44.16 19.63
CA VAL A 7 -35.56 -42.76 19.93
C VAL A 7 -34.07 -42.44 19.73
N LEU A 8 -33.18 -43.42 20.00
CA LEU A 8 -31.75 -43.28 19.74
C LEU A 8 -31.39 -43.37 18.25
N ALA A 9 -32.16 -44.11 17.43
CA ALA A 9 -31.99 -44.18 15.99
C ALA A 9 -32.49 -42.90 15.26
N LEU A 10 -33.47 -42.18 15.83
CA LEU A 10 -33.95 -40.89 15.29
C LEU A 10 -33.07 -39.71 15.72
N ALA A 11 -32.23 -39.84 16.75
CA ALA A 11 -31.27 -38.79 17.14
C ALA A 11 -29.97 -38.79 16.32
N HIS A 12 -29.72 -39.81 15.49
CA HIS A 12 -28.55 -39.89 14.62
C HIS A 12 -28.81 -39.52 13.14
N LEU A 13 -30.00 -39.02 12.78
CA LEU A 13 -30.37 -38.73 11.38
C LEU A 13 -30.65 -37.25 11.11
N SER A 14 -30.04 -36.33 11.82
CA SER A 14 -30.27 -34.88 11.54
C SER A 14 -29.04 -34.01 11.77
N TYR A 15 -27.86 -34.41 11.33
CA TYR A 15 -26.84 -33.46 10.94
C TYR A 15 -26.71 -33.46 9.41
N PHE A 16 -27.78 -33.11 8.70
CA PHE A 16 -27.67 -32.45 7.44
C PHE A 16 -27.21 -31.03 7.78
N VAL A 17 -25.90 -30.78 7.68
CA VAL A 17 -25.36 -29.43 7.59
C VAL A 17 -26.08 -28.78 6.43
N ALA A 18 -26.94 -27.80 6.71
CA ALA A 18 -27.54 -26.99 5.64
C ALA A 18 -26.39 -26.38 4.83
N PRO A 19 -26.42 -26.48 3.48
CA PRO A 19 -25.38 -25.87 2.68
C PRO A 19 -25.29 -24.40 3.04
N ASP A 20 -24.06 -23.89 3.30
CA ASP A 20 -23.84 -22.49 3.59
C ASP A 20 -24.15 -21.67 2.33
N ALA A 21 -25.30 -21.03 2.32
CA ALA A 21 -25.75 -20.23 1.19
C ALA A 21 -24.76 -19.11 0.82
N GLN A 22 -23.97 -18.60 1.77
CA GLN A 22 -22.93 -17.61 1.56
C GLN A 22 -21.74 -18.24 0.80
N GLY A 23 -21.32 -19.45 1.20
CA GLY A 23 -20.27 -20.21 0.53
C GLY A 23 -20.66 -20.53 -0.94
N ASP A 24 -21.90 -20.97 -1.16
CA ASP A 24 -22.43 -21.25 -2.49
C ASP A 24 -22.46 -20.00 -3.39
N ALA A 25 -22.82 -18.84 -2.84
CA ALA A 25 -22.83 -17.56 -3.58
C ALA A 25 -21.42 -17.13 -3.99
N LEU A 26 -20.45 -17.26 -3.07
CA LEU A 26 -19.05 -16.95 -3.34
C LEU A 26 -18.42 -17.92 -4.33
N TYR A 27 -18.73 -19.22 -4.22
CA TYR A 27 -18.28 -20.21 -5.20
C TYR A 27 -18.87 -19.96 -6.58
N ALA A 28 -20.14 -19.53 -6.66
CA ALA A 28 -20.76 -19.12 -7.91
C ALA A 28 -20.08 -17.85 -8.49
N LEU A 29 -19.67 -16.92 -7.64
CA LEU A 29 -18.88 -15.75 -8.06
C LEU A 29 -17.53 -16.20 -8.62
N ARG A 30 -16.77 -17.05 -7.93
CA ARG A 30 -15.50 -17.62 -8.41
C ARG A 30 -15.64 -18.20 -9.82
N LYS A 31 -16.67 -19.01 -10.05
CA LYS A 31 -16.93 -19.62 -11.36
C LYS A 31 -17.26 -18.58 -12.43
N SER A 32 -18.10 -17.59 -12.10
CA SER A 32 -18.50 -16.55 -13.05
C SER A 32 -17.36 -15.61 -13.43
N LEU A 33 -16.37 -15.44 -12.55
CA LEU A 33 -15.16 -14.66 -12.77
C LEU A 33 -14.11 -15.36 -13.64
N ASN A 34 -14.34 -16.59 -14.08
CA ASN A 34 -13.37 -17.44 -14.80
C ASN A 34 -12.03 -17.56 -14.05
N ALA A 35 -12.10 -17.66 -12.73
CA ALA A 35 -10.90 -17.85 -11.92
C ALA A 35 -10.23 -19.19 -12.30
N SER A 36 -8.92 -19.16 -12.53
CA SER A 36 -8.14 -20.39 -12.78
C SER A 36 -8.10 -21.28 -11.54
N ASP A 37 -7.73 -22.55 -11.70
CA ASP A 37 -7.73 -23.53 -10.61
C ASP A 37 -6.87 -23.11 -9.41
N ASN A 38 -5.80 -22.36 -9.66
CA ASN A 38 -4.92 -21.84 -8.61
C ASN A 38 -5.39 -20.52 -7.99
N GLN A 39 -6.33 -19.82 -8.64
CA GLN A 39 -6.91 -18.59 -8.13
C GLN A 39 -8.12 -18.91 -7.24
N LEU A 40 -8.14 -18.36 -6.03
CA LEU A 40 -9.20 -18.64 -5.05
C LEU A 40 -9.40 -20.16 -4.86
N ALA A 41 -8.32 -20.95 -4.80
CA ALA A 41 -8.36 -22.40 -4.73
C ALA A 41 -9.07 -22.90 -3.46
N ASP A 42 -9.07 -22.10 -2.43
CA ASP A 42 -9.77 -22.30 -1.16
C ASP A 42 -11.28 -22.00 -1.21
N TRP A 43 -11.75 -21.35 -2.28
CA TRP A 43 -13.19 -21.13 -2.51
C TRP A 43 -13.79 -22.36 -3.18
N ASN A 44 -14.19 -23.34 -2.40
CA ASN A 44 -14.77 -24.58 -2.90
C ASN A 44 -16.08 -24.93 -2.20
N SER A 45 -16.93 -25.70 -2.89
CA SER A 45 -18.25 -26.10 -2.38
C SER A 45 -18.18 -27.10 -1.20
N ASP A 46 -17.02 -27.69 -0.95
CA ASP A 46 -16.86 -28.75 0.05
C ASP A 46 -16.46 -28.17 1.42
N GLN A 47 -16.06 -26.90 1.46
CA GLN A 47 -15.75 -26.19 2.71
C GLN A 47 -16.97 -25.42 3.20
N VAL A 48 -17.46 -25.79 4.37
CA VAL A 48 -18.72 -25.33 4.95
C VAL A 48 -18.69 -23.89 5.46
N ASN A 49 -17.51 -23.27 5.65
CA ASN A 49 -17.41 -21.93 6.21
C ASN A 49 -16.56 -20.99 5.33
N PRO A 50 -17.17 -20.05 4.59
CA PRO A 50 -16.45 -19.12 3.72
C PRO A 50 -15.59 -18.11 4.49
N CYS A 51 -15.74 -18.00 5.79
CA CYS A 51 -14.95 -17.07 6.61
C CYS A 51 -13.48 -17.49 6.76
N THR A 52 -13.15 -18.70 6.35
CA THR A 52 -11.76 -19.19 6.29
C THR A 52 -11.12 -18.96 4.90
N TRP A 53 -11.91 -18.53 3.91
CA TRP A 53 -11.44 -18.35 2.55
C TRP A 53 -10.63 -17.07 2.39
N SER A 54 -9.63 -17.12 1.53
CA SER A 54 -8.80 -15.95 1.21
C SER A 54 -9.65 -14.82 0.62
N LYS A 55 -9.30 -13.56 0.95
CA LYS A 55 -10.00 -12.37 0.44
C LYS A 55 -11.43 -12.17 0.93
N ILE A 56 -11.89 -12.98 1.87
CA ILE A 56 -13.17 -12.85 2.56
C ILE A 56 -12.92 -12.35 3.98
N THR A 57 -13.83 -11.50 4.45
CA THR A 57 -13.87 -11.07 5.85
C THR A 57 -15.29 -11.27 6.36
N CYS A 58 -15.41 -11.84 7.56
CA CYS A 58 -16.69 -12.04 8.22
C CYS A 58 -16.78 -11.25 9.53
N ASN A 59 -18.01 -11.06 10.01
CA ASN A 59 -18.28 -10.53 11.34
C ASN A 59 -18.22 -11.65 12.41
N SER A 60 -18.49 -11.32 13.68
CA SER A 60 -18.53 -12.26 14.80
C SER A 60 -19.59 -13.37 14.66
N ASN A 61 -20.60 -13.17 13.82
CA ASN A 61 -21.68 -14.13 13.56
C ASN A 61 -21.40 -15.04 12.37
N ASN A 62 -20.19 -14.97 11.77
CA ASN A 62 -19.80 -15.65 10.53
C ASN A 62 -20.58 -15.18 9.29
N ASP A 63 -21.14 -13.98 9.27
CA ASP A 63 -21.68 -13.39 8.05
C ASP A 63 -20.57 -12.73 7.25
N VAL A 64 -20.56 -12.92 5.95
CA VAL A 64 -19.60 -12.30 5.03
C VAL A 64 -19.87 -10.79 4.94
N ILE A 65 -18.92 -9.98 5.37
CA ILE A 65 -19.01 -8.51 5.35
C ILE A 65 -18.11 -7.86 4.30
N SER A 66 -17.09 -8.54 3.79
CA SER A 66 -16.18 -7.97 2.78
C SER A 66 -15.68 -9.02 1.79
N VAL A 67 -15.68 -8.66 0.51
CA VAL A 67 -15.08 -9.38 -0.60
C VAL A 67 -14.16 -8.42 -1.34
N THR A 68 -12.84 -8.70 -1.39
CA THR A 68 -11.85 -7.78 -1.96
C THR A 68 -10.88 -8.51 -2.89
N LEU A 69 -11.04 -8.35 -4.21
CA LEU A 69 -10.34 -9.07 -5.28
C LEU A 69 -9.71 -8.11 -6.31
N PRO A 70 -8.78 -7.23 -5.91
CA PRO A 70 -8.16 -6.27 -6.84
C PRO A 70 -7.09 -6.93 -7.71
N ASN A 71 -7.01 -6.54 -8.98
CA ASN A 71 -5.91 -6.90 -9.90
C ASN A 71 -5.62 -8.41 -9.98
N MET A 72 -6.68 -9.24 -10.01
CA MET A 72 -6.57 -10.70 -10.05
C MET A 72 -6.53 -11.27 -11.48
N GLY A 73 -6.73 -10.42 -12.50
CA GLY A 73 -6.76 -10.85 -13.91
C GLY A 73 -8.00 -11.65 -14.31
N PHE A 74 -9.11 -11.51 -13.60
CA PHE A 74 -10.36 -12.17 -13.92
C PHE A 74 -10.95 -11.63 -15.23
N SER A 75 -11.59 -12.51 -16.04
CA SER A 75 -12.13 -12.17 -17.35
C SER A 75 -13.62 -12.49 -17.54
N GLY A 76 -14.27 -12.99 -16.48
CA GLY A 76 -15.65 -13.44 -16.55
C GLY A 76 -16.68 -12.33 -16.32
N THR A 77 -17.75 -12.67 -15.61
CA THR A 77 -18.88 -11.76 -15.32
C THR A 77 -19.21 -11.72 -13.84
N LEU A 78 -19.95 -10.69 -13.40
CA LEU A 78 -20.46 -10.58 -12.04
C LEU A 78 -21.62 -11.55 -11.81
N SER A 79 -21.55 -12.37 -10.75
CA SER A 79 -22.62 -13.28 -10.39
C SER A 79 -23.75 -12.56 -9.64
N PRO A 80 -25.01 -12.66 -10.07
CA PRO A 80 -26.14 -12.10 -9.31
C PRO A 80 -26.34 -12.78 -7.95
N ARG A 81 -25.81 -14.01 -7.78
CA ARG A 81 -25.94 -14.75 -6.51
C ARG A 81 -25.26 -14.08 -5.32
N ILE A 82 -24.30 -13.17 -5.57
CA ILE A 82 -23.64 -12.42 -4.48
C ILE A 82 -24.64 -11.58 -3.68
N ALA A 83 -25.79 -11.25 -4.26
CA ALA A 83 -26.85 -10.48 -3.61
C ALA A 83 -27.50 -11.17 -2.39
N ILE A 84 -27.23 -12.46 -2.16
CA ILE A 84 -27.67 -13.18 -0.97
C ILE A 84 -26.84 -12.81 0.28
N LEU A 85 -25.67 -12.16 0.09
CA LEU A 85 -24.82 -11.72 1.19
C LEU A 85 -25.37 -10.41 1.80
N GLU A 86 -26.49 -10.51 2.52
CA GLU A 86 -27.23 -9.35 3.04
C GLU A 86 -26.39 -8.45 3.96
N MET A 87 -25.38 -9.02 4.65
CA MET A 87 -24.50 -8.30 5.57
C MET A 87 -23.24 -7.76 4.88
N LEU A 88 -23.11 -7.90 3.56
CA LEU A 88 -21.95 -7.41 2.81
C LEU A 88 -21.88 -5.88 2.84
N THR A 89 -20.81 -5.35 3.42
CA THR A 89 -20.53 -3.91 3.52
C THR A 89 -19.56 -3.42 2.45
N THR A 90 -18.68 -4.31 1.95
CA THR A 90 -17.62 -3.95 1.01
C THR A 90 -17.51 -4.98 -0.11
N LEU A 91 -17.65 -4.53 -1.36
CA LEU A 91 -17.38 -5.33 -2.57
C LEU A 91 -16.40 -4.57 -3.44
N LYS A 92 -15.16 -5.08 -3.58
CA LYS A 92 -14.08 -4.49 -4.37
C LYS A 92 -13.53 -5.50 -5.37
N LEU A 93 -13.62 -5.16 -6.65
CA LEU A 93 -13.11 -5.96 -7.77
C LEU A 93 -12.33 -5.10 -8.80
N PRO A 94 -11.58 -4.03 -8.38
CA PRO A 94 -10.97 -3.14 -9.34
C PRO A 94 -9.79 -3.79 -10.09
N GLY A 95 -9.49 -3.28 -11.28
CA GLY A 95 -8.30 -3.68 -12.04
C GLY A 95 -8.36 -5.10 -12.59
N ASN A 96 -9.54 -5.56 -13.02
CA ASN A 96 -9.74 -6.87 -13.62
C ASN A 96 -10.22 -6.74 -15.08
N GLY A 97 -10.43 -7.85 -15.75
CA GLY A 97 -11.03 -7.91 -17.10
C GLY A 97 -12.51 -8.31 -17.05
N ILE A 98 -13.22 -8.03 -15.96
CA ILE A 98 -14.62 -8.43 -15.76
C ILE A 98 -15.51 -7.72 -16.78
N SER A 99 -16.33 -8.49 -17.49
CA SER A 99 -17.21 -8.03 -18.56
C SER A 99 -18.69 -8.25 -18.21
N GLY A 100 -19.59 -7.95 -19.15
CA GLY A 100 -21.03 -8.09 -18.94
C GLY A 100 -21.62 -6.92 -18.17
N LYS A 101 -22.84 -7.11 -17.67
CA LYS A 101 -23.60 -6.05 -16.96
C LYS A 101 -23.38 -6.14 -15.44
N ILE A 102 -23.58 -5.03 -14.75
CA ILE A 102 -23.78 -5.02 -13.30
C ILE A 102 -25.16 -5.62 -13.03
N PRO A 103 -25.28 -6.70 -12.23
CA PRO A 103 -26.57 -7.32 -11.95
C PRO A 103 -27.52 -6.37 -11.19
N GLU A 104 -28.81 -6.39 -11.55
CA GLU A 104 -29.83 -5.58 -10.85
C GLU A 104 -30.01 -6.05 -9.40
N GLU A 105 -29.74 -7.32 -9.12
CA GLU A 105 -29.81 -7.93 -7.80
C GLU A 105 -28.85 -7.29 -6.80
N PHE A 106 -27.80 -6.59 -7.27
CA PHE A 106 -26.88 -5.86 -6.37
C PHE A 106 -27.62 -4.79 -5.55
N GLY A 107 -28.76 -4.29 -6.04
CA GLY A 107 -29.64 -3.41 -5.26
C GLY A 107 -30.22 -4.02 -3.97
N ASN A 108 -30.10 -5.35 -3.79
CA ASN A 108 -30.52 -6.06 -2.58
C ASN A 108 -29.42 -6.10 -1.50
N LEU A 109 -28.22 -5.67 -1.81
CA LEU A 109 -27.11 -5.57 -0.84
C LEU A 109 -27.28 -4.33 0.05
N THR A 110 -28.32 -4.34 0.87
CA THR A 110 -28.75 -3.15 1.63
C THR A 110 -27.75 -2.66 2.66
N SER A 111 -26.86 -3.54 3.14
CA SER A 111 -25.77 -3.22 4.06
C SER A 111 -24.53 -2.63 3.36
N LEU A 112 -24.49 -2.61 2.01
CA LEU A 112 -23.30 -2.22 1.27
C LEU A 112 -22.99 -0.73 1.47
N THR A 113 -21.75 -0.43 1.85
CA THR A 113 -21.23 0.93 2.02
C THR A 113 -20.24 1.29 0.92
N MET A 114 -19.60 0.30 0.30
CA MET A 114 -18.60 0.49 -0.75
C MET A 114 -18.77 -0.54 -1.88
N LEU A 115 -18.97 -0.02 -3.09
CA LEU A 115 -18.95 -0.77 -4.34
C LEU A 115 -17.87 -0.19 -5.24
N ASP A 116 -16.80 -0.96 -5.47
CA ASP A 116 -15.65 -0.58 -6.29
C ASP A 116 -15.44 -1.60 -7.41
N LEU A 117 -15.76 -1.19 -8.64
CA LEU A 117 -15.64 -1.98 -9.88
C LEU A 117 -14.78 -1.24 -10.92
N GLU A 118 -13.92 -0.31 -10.49
CA GLU A 118 -13.05 0.49 -11.34
C GLU A 118 -12.17 -0.37 -12.24
N ASN A 119 -11.84 0.16 -13.41
CA ASN A 119 -10.89 -0.45 -14.36
C ASN A 119 -11.23 -1.92 -14.69
N ASN A 120 -12.41 -2.10 -15.32
CA ASN A 120 -12.93 -3.37 -15.82
C ASN A 120 -13.49 -3.18 -17.24
N HIS A 121 -14.15 -4.21 -17.78
CA HIS A 121 -14.79 -4.17 -19.11
C HIS A 121 -16.32 -4.25 -19.03
N LEU A 122 -16.89 -3.73 -17.93
CA LEU A 122 -18.34 -3.78 -17.68
C LEU A 122 -19.09 -2.98 -18.74
N THR A 123 -20.24 -3.50 -19.16
CA THR A 123 -21.09 -2.96 -20.24
C THR A 123 -22.55 -2.81 -19.77
N GLY A 124 -23.38 -2.19 -20.60
CA GLY A 124 -24.79 -1.97 -20.27
C GLY A 124 -25.01 -0.76 -19.38
N GLU A 125 -26.20 -0.62 -18.83
CA GLU A 125 -26.61 0.52 -18.02
C GLU A 125 -26.23 0.33 -16.55
N ILE A 126 -26.08 1.42 -15.83
CA ILE A 126 -25.97 1.41 -14.37
C ILE A 126 -27.35 1.04 -13.81
N PRO A 127 -27.49 -0.07 -13.05
CA PRO A 127 -28.80 -0.49 -12.54
C PRO A 127 -29.43 0.56 -11.64
N SER A 128 -30.70 0.87 -11.92
CA SER A 128 -31.46 1.80 -11.07
C SER A 128 -31.69 1.27 -9.66
N SER A 129 -31.63 -0.05 -9.48
CA SER A 129 -31.73 -0.75 -8.19
C SER A 129 -30.61 -0.39 -7.21
N LEU A 130 -29.43 0.07 -7.69
CA LEU A 130 -28.37 0.54 -6.80
C LEU A 130 -28.81 1.72 -5.92
N GLY A 131 -29.82 2.50 -6.35
CA GLY A 131 -30.47 3.55 -5.54
C GLY A 131 -31.21 3.04 -4.31
N ASN A 132 -31.39 1.71 -4.15
CA ASN A 132 -32.00 1.09 -2.97
C ASN A 132 -31.00 0.94 -1.81
N ILE A 133 -29.70 0.99 -2.08
CA ILE A 133 -28.63 0.76 -1.10
C ILE A 133 -28.41 2.04 -0.28
N LYS A 134 -29.27 2.32 0.69
CA LYS A 134 -29.28 3.59 1.45
C LYS A 134 -28.01 3.83 2.27
N GLY A 135 -27.24 2.77 2.58
CA GLY A 135 -25.96 2.82 3.29
C GLY A 135 -24.76 3.17 2.41
N LEU A 136 -24.93 3.21 1.07
CA LEU A 136 -23.80 3.34 0.14
C LEU A 136 -23.13 4.71 0.28
N LYS A 137 -21.79 4.68 0.55
CA LYS A 137 -20.94 5.86 0.70
C LYS A 137 -20.00 6.06 -0.50
N PHE A 138 -19.54 4.95 -1.09
CA PHE A 138 -18.59 4.94 -2.18
C PHE A 138 -19.13 4.11 -3.34
N LEU A 139 -19.33 4.75 -4.50
CA LEU A 139 -19.70 4.09 -5.75
C LEU A 139 -18.67 4.45 -6.82
N ILE A 140 -17.76 3.50 -7.11
CA ILE A 140 -16.62 3.70 -8.01
C ILE A 140 -16.78 2.74 -9.19
N LEU A 141 -17.12 3.30 -10.36
CA LEU A 141 -17.37 2.60 -11.61
C LEU A 141 -16.52 3.15 -12.76
N SER A 142 -15.49 3.96 -12.45
CA SER A 142 -14.59 4.58 -13.43
C SER A 142 -13.91 3.55 -14.34
N ASP A 143 -13.47 3.99 -15.51
CA ASP A 143 -12.70 3.17 -16.46
C ASP A 143 -13.39 1.84 -16.80
N ASN A 144 -14.62 1.95 -17.34
CA ASN A 144 -15.43 0.83 -17.82
C ASN A 144 -16.07 1.14 -19.19
N ASN A 145 -16.95 0.28 -19.68
CA ASN A 145 -17.67 0.46 -20.93
C ASN A 145 -19.19 0.63 -20.71
N LEU A 146 -19.58 1.20 -19.54
CA LEU A 146 -20.96 1.42 -19.16
C LEU A 146 -21.62 2.46 -20.06
N SER A 147 -22.88 2.25 -20.42
CA SER A 147 -23.65 3.08 -21.35
C SER A 147 -25.02 3.45 -20.78
N GLY A 148 -25.83 4.19 -21.53
CA GLY A 148 -27.13 4.66 -21.06
C GLY A 148 -27.04 5.88 -20.15
N SER A 149 -28.15 6.23 -19.49
CA SER A 149 -28.22 7.42 -18.62
C SER A 149 -27.86 7.11 -17.18
N ILE A 150 -27.36 8.12 -16.46
CA ILE A 150 -27.13 8.01 -15.00
C ILE A 150 -28.51 7.92 -14.31
N PRO A 151 -28.80 6.83 -13.59
CA PRO A 151 -30.11 6.64 -12.97
C PRO A 151 -30.44 7.73 -11.94
N LYS A 152 -31.62 8.31 -12.04
CA LYS A 152 -32.10 9.32 -11.08
C LYS A 152 -32.22 8.77 -9.65
N SER A 153 -32.39 7.46 -9.51
CA SER A 153 -32.44 6.79 -8.20
C SER A 153 -31.17 6.97 -7.35
N LEU A 154 -30.00 7.20 -7.99
CA LEU A 154 -28.77 7.49 -7.26
C LEU A 154 -28.83 8.80 -6.47
N SER A 155 -29.66 9.77 -6.91
CA SER A 155 -29.89 11.01 -6.15
C SER A 155 -30.60 10.78 -4.81
N SER A 156 -31.19 9.60 -4.58
CA SER A 156 -31.82 9.25 -3.30
C SER A 156 -30.87 8.66 -2.26
N LEU A 157 -29.58 8.53 -2.59
CA LEU A 157 -28.53 8.00 -1.71
C LEU A 157 -27.96 9.13 -0.82
N SER A 158 -28.60 9.40 0.30
CA SER A 158 -28.20 10.50 1.21
C SER A 158 -26.82 10.33 1.85
N ASN A 159 -26.30 9.10 1.91
CA ASN A 159 -25.00 8.78 2.50
C ASN A 159 -23.86 8.75 1.48
N LEU A 160 -24.16 8.93 0.17
CA LEU A 160 -23.15 8.86 -0.88
C LEU A 160 -22.21 10.07 -0.82
N THR A 161 -20.92 9.81 -0.57
CA THR A 161 -19.88 10.83 -0.42
C THR A 161 -18.87 10.83 -1.57
N ASP A 162 -18.74 9.71 -2.29
CA ASP A 162 -17.82 9.57 -3.43
C ASP A 162 -18.50 8.83 -4.57
N LEU A 163 -18.66 9.49 -5.72
CA LEU A 163 -19.27 8.97 -6.94
C LEU A 163 -18.33 9.15 -8.13
N GLN A 164 -17.67 8.08 -8.55
CA GLN A 164 -16.74 8.08 -9.67
C GLN A 164 -17.33 7.29 -10.85
N LEU A 165 -17.71 7.98 -11.93
CA LEU A 165 -18.32 7.42 -13.13
C LEU A 165 -17.53 7.79 -14.40
N ASP A 166 -16.38 8.41 -14.26
CA ASP A 166 -15.58 8.90 -15.39
C ASP A 166 -15.07 7.76 -16.29
N SER A 167 -14.63 8.13 -17.49
CA SER A 167 -14.06 7.17 -18.46
C SER A 167 -15.01 6.00 -18.78
N ASN A 168 -16.27 6.34 -19.14
CA ASN A 168 -17.32 5.41 -19.55
C ASN A 168 -17.98 5.91 -20.86
N ARG A 169 -19.09 5.29 -21.26
CA ARG A 169 -19.93 5.71 -22.42
C ARG A 169 -21.31 6.19 -22.00
N LEU A 170 -21.42 6.76 -20.81
CA LEU A 170 -22.68 7.26 -20.28
C LEU A 170 -23.17 8.47 -21.10
N SER A 171 -24.48 8.59 -21.28
CA SER A 171 -25.12 9.61 -22.11
C SER A 171 -26.33 10.25 -21.42
N GLY A 172 -26.89 11.32 -22.00
CA GLY A 172 -28.03 12.03 -21.45
C GLY A 172 -27.66 12.96 -20.30
N LYS A 173 -28.67 13.43 -19.54
CA LYS A 173 -28.51 14.48 -18.53
C LYS A 173 -28.07 13.92 -17.19
N ILE A 174 -27.15 14.64 -16.54
CA ILE A 174 -26.76 14.34 -15.16
C ILE A 174 -27.87 14.83 -14.22
N PRO A 175 -28.40 13.97 -13.33
CA PRO A 175 -29.34 14.40 -12.30
C PRO A 175 -28.72 15.49 -11.40
N LYS A 176 -29.40 16.64 -11.26
CA LYS A 176 -28.84 17.84 -10.58
C LYS A 176 -28.40 17.59 -9.15
N ASP A 177 -29.10 16.72 -8.45
CA ASP A 177 -28.82 16.42 -7.05
C ASP A 177 -27.47 15.70 -6.85
N LEU A 178 -26.93 15.01 -7.90
CA LEU A 178 -25.65 14.33 -7.82
C LEU A 178 -24.46 15.28 -7.72
N PHE A 179 -24.61 16.54 -8.12
CA PHE A 179 -23.58 17.58 -7.93
C PHE A 179 -23.41 18.01 -6.46
N GLN A 180 -24.31 17.61 -5.58
CA GLN A 180 -24.21 17.88 -4.14
C GLN A 180 -23.31 16.86 -3.41
N ILE A 181 -22.95 15.75 -4.07
CA ILE A 181 -22.04 14.74 -3.53
C ILE A 181 -20.66 15.36 -3.38
N SER A 182 -20.02 15.17 -2.22
CA SER A 182 -18.77 15.84 -1.85
C SER A 182 -17.64 15.60 -2.84
N LYS A 183 -17.55 14.38 -3.37
CA LYS A 183 -16.58 13.99 -4.39
C LYS A 183 -17.31 13.26 -5.52
N HIS A 184 -17.25 13.83 -6.72
CA HIS A 184 -17.89 13.26 -7.90
C HIS A 184 -17.05 13.51 -9.14
N ASN A 185 -17.06 12.54 -10.07
CA ASN A 185 -16.38 12.65 -11.36
C ASN A 185 -17.24 12.00 -12.46
N PHE A 186 -17.59 12.78 -13.49
CA PHE A 186 -18.39 12.37 -14.64
C PHE A 186 -17.63 12.57 -15.96
N THR A 187 -16.34 12.93 -15.93
CA THR A 187 -15.53 13.29 -17.10
C THR A 187 -15.40 12.12 -18.07
N LYS A 188 -15.00 12.39 -19.31
CA LYS A 188 -14.80 11.37 -20.35
C LYS A 188 -16.00 10.45 -20.55
N ASN A 189 -17.21 11.03 -20.63
CA ASN A 189 -18.49 10.42 -21.00
C ASN A 189 -19.18 11.26 -22.10
N TRP A 190 -20.31 10.83 -22.58
CA TRP A 190 -21.12 11.57 -23.57
C TRP A 190 -22.35 12.22 -22.94
N LEU A 191 -22.18 12.88 -21.78
CA LEU A 191 -23.25 13.45 -20.99
C LEU A 191 -23.62 14.87 -21.47
N ASP A 192 -24.92 15.16 -21.45
CA ASP A 192 -25.44 16.48 -21.76
C ASP A 192 -25.35 17.42 -20.55
N CYS A 193 -24.80 18.61 -20.75
CA CYS A 193 -24.59 19.60 -19.70
C CYS A 193 -25.63 20.70 -19.75
N ASP A 194 -26.61 20.68 -18.85
CA ASP A 194 -27.58 21.77 -18.66
C ASP A 194 -27.07 22.93 -17.79
N VAL A 195 -25.87 22.81 -17.17
CA VAL A 195 -25.32 23.82 -16.24
C VAL A 195 -23.92 24.21 -16.68
N ILE A 196 -23.80 25.44 -17.18
CA ILE A 196 -22.59 26.02 -17.82
C ILE A 196 -21.42 26.24 -16.83
N SER A 197 -21.53 25.92 -15.53
CA SER A 197 -20.59 26.39 -14.50
C SER A 197 -19.90 25.31 -13.66
N SER A 198 -19.92 24.03 -14.09
CA SER A 198 -19.18 22.96 -13.36
C SER A 198 -18.45 22.02 -14.31
N PRO A 199 -17.18 21.64 -14.05
CA PRO A 199 -16.53 20.57 -14.80
C PRO A 199 -17.34 19.25 -14.68
N PRO A 200 -17.59 18.52 -15.75
CA PRO A 200 -16.88 18.41 -17.03
C PRO A 200 -17.39 19.28 -18.19
N CYS A 201 -18.21 20.30 -17.93
CA CYS A 201 -18.95 21.06 -18.91
C CYS A 201 -18.39 22.49 -19.13
N ALA A 202 -17.19 22.79 -18.73
CA ALA A 202 -16.51 24.05 -19.02
C ALA A 202 -15.97 24.05 -20.46
N SER A 203 -16.72 24.67 -21.37
CA SER A 203 -16.23 25.09 -22.68
C SER A 203 -15.64 26.48 -22.55
N GLU A 204 -14.39 26.66 -22.91
CA GLU A 204 -13.78 27.99 -23.11
C GLU A 204 -14.52 28.73 -24.22
N ASN A 205 -15.22 29.82 -23.87
CA ASN A 205 -15.42 30.93 -24.78
C ASN A 205 -15.77 32.23 -24.04
N THR A 206 -15.02 33.24 -24.38
CA THR A 206 -15.03 34.64 -23.99
C THR A 206 -16.29 35.36 -24.44
N GLY A 207 -16.76 36.35 -23.63
CA GLY A 207 -17.66 37.40 -24.14
C GLY A 207 -18.53 38.11 -23.12
N ASP A 208 -18.05 39.18 -22.58
CA ASP A 208 -18.59 40.51 -22.26
C ASP A 208 -19.87 40.75 -21.39
N PRO A 209 -19.86 41.80 -20.60
CA PRO A 209 -20.71 41.93 -19.42
C PRO A 209 -21.95 42.81 -19.66
N ARG A 210 -23.11 42.44 -19.10
CA ARG A 210 -24.25 43.36 -18.94
C ARG A 210 -24.61 43.55 -17.47
N LYS A 211 -24.57 44.82 -17.07
CA LYS A 211 -24.95 45.40 -15.81
C LYS A 211 -26.42 45.03 -15.43
N SER A 212 -26.62 44.61 -14.22
CA SER A 212 -27.94 44.54 -13.60
C SER A 212 -27.97 45.30 -12.26
N ARG A 213 -29.03 46.11 -12.10
CA ARG A 213 -29.30 46.98 -10.97
C ARG A 213 -29.77 46.21 -9.74
N THR A 214 -28.94 46.16 -8.71
CA THR A 214 -29.29 45.60 -7.40
C THR A 214 -28.78 46.48 -6.23
N GLY A 215 -28.92 47.80 -6.37
CA GLY A 215 -28.41 48.75 -5.36
C GLY A 215 -29.33 49.10 -4.20
N LEU A 216 -30.59 48.65 -4.20
CA LEU A 216 -31.59 49.12 -3.19
C LEU A 216 -31.99 48.07 -2.13
N ILE A 217 -31.72 46.80 -2.33
CA ILE A 217 -32.08 45.74 -1.38
C ILE A 217 -30.99 45.51 -0.33
N LEU A 218 -29.74 45.91 -0.62
CA LEU A 218 -28.60 45.69 0.29
C LEU A 218 -28.64 46.61 1.56
N ALA A 219 -29.31 47.75 1.51
CA ALA A 219 -29.28 48.75 2.61
C ALA A 219 -30.12 48.36 3.83
N ILE A 220 -31.09 47.45 3.70
CA ILE A 220 -32.00 47.04 4.80
C ILE A 220 -31.71 45.61 5.27
N VAL A 221 -31.28 44.70 4.37
CA VAL A 221 -31.04 43.29 4.69
C VAL A 221 -29.73 43.08 5.40
N VAL A 222 -28.69 43.86 5.07
CA VAL A 222 -27.33 43.69 5.66
C VAL A 222 -27.33 43.96 7.18
N PRO A 223 -27.91 45.06 7.72
CA PRO A 223 -27.86 45.28 9.17
C PRO A 223 -28.74 44.30 9.97
N LEU A 224 -29.87 43.82 9.40
CA LEU A 224 -30.69 42.79 10.05
C LEU A 224 -29.96 41.43 10.06
N PHE A 225 -29.25 41.10 9.00
CA PHE A 225 -28.49 39.86 8.90
C PHE A 225 -27.24 39.86 9.82
N THR A 226 -26.57 41.02 10.00
CA THR A 226 -25.47 41.14 10.95
C THR A 226 -25.90 41.02 12.40
N VAL A 227 -27.07 41.59 12.77
CA VAL A 227 -27.62 41.41 14.12
C VAL A 227 -28.05 39.95 14.35
N PHE A 228 -28.63 39.30 13.34
CA PHE A 228 -28.97 37.87 13.42
C PHE A 228 -27.72 36.98 13.53
N LEU A 229 -26.65 37.27 12.75
CA LEU A 229 -25.37 36.52 12.86
C LEU A 229 -24.68 36.74 14.20
N LEU A 230 -24.72 37.95 14.77
CA LEU A 230 -24.19 38.21 16.09
C LEU A 230 -24.99 37.51 17.18
N GLY A 231 -26.32 37.54 17.11
CA GLY A 231 -27.20 36.79 18.02
C GLY A 231 -27.02 35.29 17.91
N PHE A 232 -26.91 34.78 16.69
CA PHE A 232 -26.67 33.37 16.41
C PHE A 232 -25.27 32.93 16.84
N SER A 233 -24.24 33.78 16.67
CA SER A 233 -22.86 33.48 17.13
C SER A 233 -22.78 33.47 18.66
N VAL A 234 -23.50 34.36 19.37
CA VAL A 234 -23.58 34.32 20.84
C VAL A 234 -24.33 33.06 21.29
N LEU A 235 -25.40 32.67 20.58
CA LEU A 235 -26.16 31.46 20.87
C LEU A 235 -25.33 30.19 20.59
N LEU A 236 -24.54 30.18 19.52
CA LEU A 236 -23.59 29.12 19.26
C LEU A 236 -22.44 29.10 20.27
N PHE A 237 -21.99 30.27 20.72
CA PHE A 237 -20.91 30.35 21.71
C PHE A 237 -21.41 29.87 23.08
N THR A 238 -22.61 30.22 23.49
CA THR A 238 -23.23 29.70 24.71
C THR A 238 -23.62 28.23 24.59
N TRP A 239 -24.11 27.78 23.42
CA TRP A 239 -24.40 26.38 23.14
C TRP A 239 -23.09 25.54 23.07
N LYS A 240 -22.04 26.07 22.43
CA LYS A 240 -20.72 25.48 22.42
C LYS A 240 -20.05 25.48 23.80
N GLY A 241 -20.32 26.54 24.63
CA GLY A 241 -19.92 26.58 26.04
C GLY A 241 -20.66 25.55 26.90
N TRP A 242 -21.91 25.19 26.53
CA TRP A 242 -22.67 24.13 27.21
C TRP A 242 -22.38 22.73 26.67
N THR A 243 -21.93 22.58 25.43
CA THR A 243 -21.50 21.31 24.86
C THR A 243 -20.01 21.02 25.06
N ILE A 244 -19.20 21.99 25.53
CA ILE A 244 -17.85 21.78 26.11
C ILE A 244 -17.97 21.38 27.60
N GLY A 245 -19.15 21.03 28.06
CA GLY A 245 -19.40 20.31 29.29
C GLY A 245 -19.10 18.83 29.08
N TYR A 246 -17.83 18.44 29.25
CA TYR A 246 -17.41 17.11 29.68
C TYR A 246 -18.16 15.91 29.07
N GLY A 247 -17.95 15.67 27.80
CA GLY A 247 -17.74 14.30 27.35
C GLY A 247 -16.38 13.86 27.87
N ARG A 248 -16.29 13.51 29.13
CA ARG A 248 -15.21 12.69 29.66
C ARG A 248 -15.44 11.33 28.97
N GLU A 249 -14.82 11.12 27.82
CA GLU A 249 -14.53 9.77 27.37
C GLU A 249 -13.61 9.21 28.45
N VAL A 250 -14.20 8.46 29.36
CA VAL A 250 -13.45 7.62 30.29
C VAL A 250 -12.90 6.52 29.42
N PHE A 251 -11.71 6.76 28.83
CA PHE A 251 -10.91 5.69 28.27
C PHE A 251 -10.53 4.79 29.47
N VAL A 252 -11.34 3.77 29.67
CA VAL A 252 -10.98 2.68 30.56
C VAL A 252 -9.88 1.93 29.82
N ASP A 253 -8.66 1.94 30.36
CA ASP A 253 -7.58 1.06 29.92
C ASP A 253 -8.01 -0.40 30.21
N VAL A 254 -8.86 -0.95 29.37
CA VAL A 254 -9.21 -2.36 29.38
C VAL A 254 -8.21 -3.08 28.49
N ALA A 255 -7.55 -4.10 29.04
CA ALA A 255 -6.71 -5.00 28.25
C ALA A 255 -7.55 -5.57 27.09
N GLY A 256 -7.15 -5.28 25.86
CA GLY A 256 -7.81 -5.82 24.66
C GLY A 256 -7.50 -7.31 24.51
N ASP A 257 -8.30 -8.02 23.72
CA ASP A 257 -8.11 -9.46 23.44
C ASP A 257 -6.72 -9.78 22.86
N VAL A 258 -6.04 -8.80 22.29
CA VAL A 258 -4.66 -8.90 21.77
C VAL A 258 -3.65 -9.07 22.90
N ASP A 259 -3.89 -8.44 24.06
CA ASP A 259 -2.97 -8.51 25.22
C ASP A 259 -2.92 -9.91 25.86
N GLN A 260 -3.92 -10.76 25.62
CA GLN A 260 -3.96 -12.14 26.15
C GLN A 260 -3.15 -13.13 25.32
N LYS A 261 -2.79 -12.78 24.08
CA LYS A 261 -2.08 -13.68 23.14
C LYS A 261 -0.59 -13.45 23.05
N ILE A 262 -0.06 -12.34 23.59
CA ILE A 262 1.35 -11.98 23.46
C ILE A 262 2.00 -11.93 24.84
N GLU A 263 3.01 -12.75 25.07
CA GLU A 263 3.89 -12.65 26.23
C GLU A 263 4.88 -11.48 25.98
N PHE A 264 4.58 -10.29 26.49
CA PHE A 264 5.29 -9.05 26.22
C PHE A 264 6.64 -8.88 26.93
N GLY A 265 7.12 -9.87 27.65
CA GLY A 265 8.43 -9.84 28.31
C GLY A 265 8.66 -8.56 29.15
N GLN A 266 9.69 -7.77 28.79
CA GLN A 266 10.06 -6.52 29.51
C GLN A 266 9.47 -5.25 28.90
N LEU A 267 8.50 -5.33 27.95
CA LEU A 267 7.93 -4.15 27.31
C LEU A 267 6.99 -3.40 28.26
N LYS A 268 7.15 -2.06 28.34
CA LYS A 268 6.30 -1.19 29.15
C LYS A 268 4.95 -0.98 28.46
N ARG A 269 3.84 -1.21 29.17
CA ARG A 269 2.53 -0.76 28.73
C ARG A 269 2.33 0.70 29.12
N PHE A 270 2.04 1.56 28.12
CA PHE A 270 1.73 2.97 28.34
C PHE A 270 0.22 3.17 28.32
N SER A 271 -0.28 4.10 29.14
CA SER A 271 -1.67 4.52 29.03
C SER A 271 -1.86 5.48 27.84
N TRP A 272 -3.05 5.46 27.24
CA TRP A 272 -3.41 6.42 26.18
C TRP A 272 -3.17 7.87 26.61
N ARG A 273 -3.59 8.21 27.84
CA ARG A 273 -3.45 9.56 28.39
C ARG A 273 -2.00 9.99 28.55
N GLU A 274 -1.14 9.06 28.97
CA GLU A 274 0.31 9.33 29.10
C GLU A 274 0.91 9.71 27.75
N LEU A 275 0.58 8.96 26.68
CA LEU A 275 1.06 9.22 25.33
C LEU A 275 0.40 10.45 24.70
N GLN A 276 -0.88 10.68 24.97
CA GLN A 276 -1.58 11.90 24.54
C GLN A 276 -0.92 13.16 25.13
N VAL A 277 -0.61 13.16 26.42
CA VAL A 277 0.11 14.28 27.07
C VAL A 277 1.52 14.40 26.54
N ALA A 278 2.25 13.28 26.40
CA ALA A 278 3.63 13.28 25.92
C ALA A 278 3.77 13.86 24.50
N THR A 279 2.76 13.66 23.64
CA THR A 279 2.76 14.11 22.24
C THR A 279 2.02 15.44 22.00
N ASP A 280 1.59 16.13 23.07
CA ASP A 280 0.77 17.34 23.00
C ASP A 280 -0.54 17.10 22.21
N GLY A 281 -1.28 16.06 22.59
CA GLY A 281 -2.53 15.66 21.93
C GLY A 281 -2.33 15.13 20.50
N PHE A 282 -1.20 14.51 20.19
CA PHE A 282 -0.81 14.11 18.81
C PHE A 282 -0.80 15.29 17.84
N SER A 283 -0.22 16.40 18.31
CA SER A 283 -0.14 17.66 17.57
C SER A 283 0.64 17.48 16.26
N GLU A 284 0.14 18.09 15.18
CA GLU A 284 0.81 18.13 13.88
C GLU A 284 2.22 18.73 13.94
N LYS A 285 2.49 19.60 14.89
CA LYS A 285 3.83 20.19 15.13
C LYS A 285 4.85 19.17 15.61
N ASN A 286 4.39 18.06 16.17
CA ASN A 286 5.22 16.98 16.69
C ASN A 286 5.36 15.81 15.71
N VAL A 287 4.83 15.92 14.50
CA VAL A 287 4.96 14.87 13.48
C VAL A 287 6.40 14.77 13.02
N LEU A 288 6.98 13.57 13.13
CA LEU A 288 8.31 13.21 12.65
C LEU A 288 8.27 12.62 11.24
N GLY A 289 7.16 11.96 10.89
CA GLY A 289 6.96 11.35 9.59
C GLY A 289 5.59 10.70 9.48
N GLN A 290 5.15 10.49 8.25
CA GLN A 290 3.91 9.80 7.91
C GLN A 290 4.17 8.85 6.75
N GLY A 291 3.69 7.61 6.87
CA GLY A 291 3.81 6.57 5.85
C GLY A 291 2.60 5.66 5.82
N GLY A 292 2.64 4.64 4.97
CA GLY A 292 1.54 3.66 4.84
C GLY A 292 1.26 2.84 6.10
N SER A 293 2.23 2.74 7.03
CA SER A 293 2.08 2.02 8.31
C SER A 293 1.58 2.92 9.46
N GLY A 294 1.43 4.23 9.25
CA GLY A 294 0.98 5.14 10.29
C GLY A 294 1.72 6.47 10.35
N LYS A 295 1.46 7.22 11.40
CA LYS A 295 2.03 8.54 11.67
C LYS A 295 2.89 8.48 12.93
N VAL A 296 4.10 9.02 12.87
CA VAL A 296 5.07 9.02 13.99
C VAL A 296 5.15 10.40 14.59
N TYR A 297 5.01 10.47 15.91
CA TYR A 297 5.03 11.72 16.67
C TYR A 297 6.21 11.75 17.64
N LYS A 298 6.86 12.90 17.76
CA LYS A 298 7.78 13.18 18.86
C LYS A 298 6.99 13.34 20.15
N GLY A 299 7.45 12.72 21.24
CA GLY A 299 6.88 12.84 22.56
C GLY A 299 7.94 13.13 23.64
N ILE A 300 7.50 13.67 24.77
CA ILE A 300 8.32 13.87 25.96
C ILE A 300 7.53 13.32 27.15
N LEU A 301 8.06 12.28 27.78
CA LEU A 301 7.46 11.69 28.97
C LEU A 301 7.62 12.60 30.19
N GLY A 302 6.92 12.32 31.29
CA GLY A 302 6.96 13.11 32.52
C GLY A 302 8.35 13.16 33.19
N ASP A 303 9.18 12.16 32.94
CA ASP A 303 10.59 12.09 33.37
C ASP A 303 11.57 12.80 32.42
N LYS A 304 11.05 13.54 31.42
CA LYS A 304 11.79 14.24 30.37
C LYS A 304 12.43 13.31 29.30
N THR A 305 12.17 12.03 29.34
CA THR A 305 12.63 11.08 28.29
C THR A 305 11.97 11.43 26.96
N LYS A 306 12.78 11.62 25.92
CA LYS A 306 12.29 11.84 24.55
C LYS A 306 11.95 10.50 23.90
N ILE A 307 10.76 10.40 23.35
CA ILE A 307 10.25 9.21 22.68
C ILE A 307 9.73 9.54 21.28
N ALA A 308 9.61 8.52 20.45
CA ALA A 308 8.84 8.54 19.20
C ALA A 308 7.63 7.61 19.36
N VAL A 309 6.44 8.11 19.05
CA VAL A 309 5.18 7.36 19.16
C VAL A 309 4.62 7.14 17.76
N LYS A 310 4.63 5.90 17.30
CA LYS A 310 4.02 5.49 16.02
C LYS A 310 2.56 5.15 16.28
N ARG A 311 1.66 5.95 15.72
CA ARG A 311 0.22 5.74 15.74
C ARG A 311 -0.15 5.04 14.44
N ILE A 312 -0.61 3.80 14.54
CA ILE A 312 -1.02 3.02 13.38
C ILE A 312 -2.38 3.55 12.91
N MET A 313 -2.45 3.96 11.65
CA MET A 313 -3.68 4.46 11.02
C MET A 313 -4.52 3.30 10.48
N ASP A 314 -5.83 3.55 10.36
CA ASP A 314 -6.83 2.64 9.77
C ASP A 314 -6.97 1.31 10.50
N PHE A 315 -7.44 1.40 11.72
CA PHE A 315 -7.80 0.26 12.57
C PHE A 315 -8.81 -0.69 11.92
N ASP A 316 -9.67 -0.15 11.04
CA ASP A 316 -10.70 -0.90 10.31
C ASP A 316 -10.20 -1.55 9.00
N THR A 317 -8.93 -1.36 8.62
CA THR A 317 -8.40 -2.05 7.44
C THR A 317 -7.87 -3.43 7.81
N PRO A 318 -8.28 -4.50 7.08
CA PRO A 318 -7.74 -5.83 7.27
C PRO A 318 -6.21 -5.83 7.12
N GLY A 319 -5.49 -6.03 8.23
CA GLY A 319 -4.02 -6.07 8.24
C GLY A 319 -3.32 -5.06 9.15
N SER A 320 -4.02 -4.08 9.73
CA SER A 320 -3.42 -3.13 10.68
C SER A 320 -3.04 -3.80 12.02
N ASP A 321 -3.91 -4.66 12.54
CA ASP A 321 -3.61 -5.49 13.71
C ASP A 321 -2.44 -6.45 13.45
N THR A 322 -2.37 -7.01 12.22
CA THR A 322 -1.24 -7.88 11.86
C THR A 322 0.07 -7.12 11.77
N ALA A 323 0.08 -5.86 11.32
CA ALA A 323 1.30 -5.04 11.30
C ALA A 323 1.76 -4.69 12.71
N PHE A 324 0.84 -4.30 13.61
CA PHE A 324 1.14 -4.06 15.02
C PHE A 324 1.71 -5.29 15.71
N GLN A 325 1.00 -6.44 15.61
CA GLN A 325 1.43 -7.71 16.21
C GLN A 325 2.80 -8.13 15.66
N CYS A 326 2.97 -8.06 14.35
CA CYS A 326 4.22 -8.39 13.68
C CYS A 326 5.37 -7.53 14.24
N GLU A 327 5.18 -6.22 14.38
CA GLU A 327 6.22 -5.31 14.87
C GLU A 327 6.57 -5.59 16.35
N VAL A 328 5.57 -5.89 17.19
CA VAL A 328 5.78 -6.29 18.59
C VAL A 328 6.48 -7.65 18.70
N GLU A 329 6.03 -8.66 17.95
CA GLU A 329 6.62 -10.00 17.95
C GLU A 329 8.09 -9.99 17.49
N MET A 330 8.38 -9.28 16.37
CA MET A 330 9.74 -9.21 15.83
C MET A 330 10.72 -8.60 16.82
N ILE A 331 10.34 -7.48 17.43
CA ILE A 331 11.21 -6.74 18.36
C ILE A 331 11.38 -7.48 19.69
N SER A 332 10.42 -8.32 20.09
CA SER A 332 10.57 -9.15 21.28
C SER A 332 11.62 -10.26 21.13
N VAL A 333 11.87 -10.71 19.90
CA VAL A 333 12.82 -11.78 19.55
C VAL A 333 14.19 -11.25 19.17
N ALA A 334 14.25 -10.08 18.47
CA ALA A 334 15.48 -9.53 17.92
C ALA A 334 16.05 -8.39 18.79
N VAL A 335 17.22 -8.60 19.36
CA VAL A 335 17.95 -7.60 20.16
C VAL A 335 19.35 -7.42 19.61
N HIS A 336 19.59 -6.28 18.96
CA HIS A 336 20.89 -5.94 18.40
C HIS A 336 21.11 -4.42 18.47
N ARG A 337 22.37 -3.96 18.59
CA ARG A 337 22.69 -2.52 18.71
C ARG A 337 22.28 -1.68 17.50
N ASN A 338 22.23 -2.29 16.30
CA ASN A 338 21.81 -1.64 15.07
C ASN A 338 20.34 -1.92 14.70
N LEU A 339 19.52 -2.41 15.66
CA LEU A 339 18.07 -2.57 15.51
C LEU A 339 17.32 -1.64 16.45
N LEU A 340 16.24 -1.06 15.96
CA LEU A 340 15.40 -0.17 16.75
C LEU A 340 14.65 -0.96 17.82
N ARG A 341 14.95 -0.66 19.08
CA ARG A 341 14.31 -1.32 20.21
C ARG A 341 12.95 -0.71 20.50
N LEU A 342 11.93 -1.53 20.70
CA LEU A 342 10.64 -1.07 21.23
C LEU A 342 10.76 -0.83 22.74
N ILE A 343 10.33 0.35 23.23
CA ILE A 343 10.25 0.65 24.66
C ILE A 343 8.96 0.07 25.23
N GLY A 344 7.87 0.18 24.49
CA GLY A 344 6.57 -0.27 24.91
C GLY A 344 5.47 0.04 23.90
N PHE A 345 4.23 -0.14 24.32
CA PHE A 345 3.08 0.01 23.47
C PHE A 345 1.87 0.51 24.25
N CYS A 346 0.82 0.95 23.51
CA CYS A 346 -0.51 1.20 24.05
C CYS A 346 -1.55 0.61 23.11
N THR A 347 -2.49 -0.13 23.69
CA THR A 347 -3.64 -0.69 22.98
C THR A 347 -4.92 -0.20 23.63
N THR A 348 -5.87 0.29 22.82
CA THR A 348 -7.23 0.61 23.22
C THR A 348 -8.19 -0.06 22.23
N PRO A 349 -9.50 -0.08 22.44
CA PRO A 349 -10.43 -0.63 21.46
C PRO A 349 -10.29 -0.01 20.06
N THR A 350 -9.83 1.25 19.96
CA THR A 350 -9.76 2.02 18.70
C THR A 350 -8.35 2.43 18.29
N GLU A 351 -7.31 2.14 19.08
CA GLU A 351 -5.97 2.69 18.83
C GLU A 351 -4.86 1.66 19.08
N ARG A 352 -3.84 1.70 18.26
CA ARG A 352 -2.60 0.93 18.41
C ARG A 352 -1.40 1.87 18.31
N LEU A 353 -0.64 1.96 19.37
CA LEU A 353 0.52 2.84 19.50
C LEU A 353 1.75 2.04 19.85
N LEU A 354 2.85 2.30 19.17
CA LEU A 354 4.18 1.75 19.47
C LEU A 354 5.09 2.87 19.94
N VAL A 355 5.87 2.62 20.98
CA VAL A 355 6.72 3.62 21.63
C VAL A 355 8.17 3.23 21.50
N TYR A 356 8.95 4.09 20.83
CA TYR A 356 10.38 3.93 20.54
C TYR A 356 11.24 5.03 21.18
N PRO A 357 12.55 4.81 21.34
CA PRO A 357 13.47 5.89 21.63
C PRO A 357 13.47 6.92 20.50
N PHE A 358 13.55 8.19 20.87
CA PHE A 358 13.63 9.27 19.88
C PHE A 358 15.00 9.30 19.21
N MET A 359 15.05 9.10 17.89
CA MET A 359 16.27 9.17 17.09
C MET A 359 16.54 10.62 16.67
N GLN A 360 17.58 11.21 17.25
CA GLN A 360 17.84 12.66 17.16
C GLN A 360 18.26 13.10 15.75
N ASN A 361 18.91 12.21 15.01
CA ASN A 361 19.43 12.49 13.69
C ASN A 361 18.51 12.02 12.55
N LEU A 362 17.24 11.67 12.84
CA LEU A 362 16.20 11.30 11.87
C LEU A 362 16.55 10.01 11.08
N SER A 363 16.01 9.86 9.87
CA SER A 363 16.36 8.78 8.97
C SER A 363 17.50 9.16 8.04
N VAL A 364 18.18 8.16 7.50
CA VAL A 364 19.19 8.35 6.45
C VAL A 364 18.58 9.08 5.24
N ALA A 365 17.36 8.74 4.84
CA ALA A 365 16.67 9.40 3.74
C ALA A 365 16.47 10.90 3.98
N SER A 366 16.03 11.28 5.20
CA SER A 366 15.88 12.70 5.58
C SER A 366 17.21 13.44 5.56
N ARG A 367 18.27 12.80 6.09
CA ARG A 367 19.60 13.41 6.14
C ARG A 367 20.28 13.54 4.78
N LEU A 368 19.93 12.69 3.82
CA LEU A 368 20.46 12.80 2.45
C LEU A 368 19.73 13.88 1.63
N ARG A 369 18.43 14.13 1.88
CA ARG A 369 17.58 14.83 0.92
C ARG A 369 16.82 16.04 1.46
N GLU A 370 16.63 16.14 2.79
CA GLU A 370 15.87 17.24 3.37
C GLU A 370 16.79 18.42 3.69
N PRO A 371 16.39 19.65 3.33
CA PRO A 371 17.18 20.84 3.66
C PRO A 371 17.18 21.12 5.17
N GLY A 372 18.20 21.82 5.64
CA GLY A 372 18.30 22.27 7.04
C GLY A 372 19.12 21.36 7.95
N HIS A 373 19.66 20.25 7.43
CA HIS A 373 20.57 19.39 8.18
C HIS A 373 21.98 19.40 7.57
N PRO A 374 23.03 19.21 8.39
CA PRO A 374 24.39 19.02 7.86
C PRO A 374 24.44 17.80 6.95
N VAL A 375 25.19 17.88 5.86
CA VAL A 375 25.42 16.77 4.94
C VAL A 375 26.06 15.60 5.70
N LEU A 376 25.59 14.37 5.45
CA LEU A 376 26.30 13.18 5.93
C LEU A 376 27.60 13.05 5.16
N ASP A 377 28.72 13.16 5.86
CA ASP A 377 30.04 12.95 5.28
C ASP A 377 30.24 11.49 4.84
N TRP A 378 31.29 11.25 4.09
CA TRP A 378 31.55 9.92 3.51
C TRP A 378 31.77 8.86 4.59
N ILE A 379 32.54 9.17 5.62
CA ILE A 379 32.84 8.27 6.75
C ILE A 379 31.56 7.85 7.48
N THR A 380 30.64 8.79 7.67
CA THR A 380 29.34 8.46 8.26
C THR A 380 28.53 7.55 7.35
N ARG A 381 28.55 7.76 6.02
CA ARG A 381 27.84 6.90 5.06
C ARG A 381 28.40 5.47 5.05
N GLU A 382 29.70 5.28 5.13
CA GLU A 382 30.34 3.98 5.29
C GLU A 382 29.93 3.30 6.62
N SER A 383 29.95 4.05 7.72
CA SER A 383 29.48 3.55 9.02
C SER A 383 28.01 3.13 8.99
N VAL A 384 27.15 3.89 8.29
CA VAL A 384 25.73 3.56 8.09
C VAL A 384 25.58 2.29 7.24
N ALA A 385 26.34 2.14 6.17
CA ALA A 385 26.33 0.94 5.34
C ALA A 385 26.69 -0.29 6.16
N LEU A 386 27.80 -0.25 6.87
CA LEU A 386 28.28 -1.37 7.70
C LEU A 386 27.33 -1.68 8.87
N GLY A 387 26.81 -0.65 9.57
CA GLY A 387 25.87 -0.85 10.67
C GLY A 387 24.56 -1.50 10.22
N THR A 388 24.04 -1.09 9.06
CA THR A 388 22.84 -1.68 8.46
C THR A 388 23.10 -3.13 8.01
N ALA A 389 24.26 -3.42 7.41
CA ALA A 389 24.63 -4.78 7.02
C ALA A 389 24.68 -5.72 8.23
N ARG A 390 25.30 -5.31 9.34
CA ARG A 390 25.35 -6.09 10.58
C ARG A 390 23.98 -6.32 11.21
N ALA A 391 23.07 -5.36 11.09
CA ALA A 391 21.69 -5.55 11.52
C ALA A 391 20.98 -6.65 10.72
N LEU A 392 21.12 -6.64 9.39
CA LEU A 392 20.53 -7.63 8.50
C LEU A 392 21.19 -9.00 8.65
N GLU A 393 22.50 -9.06 8.80
CA GLU A 393 23.22 -10.30 9.13
C GLU A 393 22.66 -10.96 10.39
N TYR A 394 22.46 -10.16 11.46
CA TYR A 394 21.88 -10.64 12.70
C TYR A 394 20.46 -11.21 12.49
N LEU A 395 19.60 -10.52 11.74
CA LEU A 395 18.22 -10.96 11.46
C LEU A 395 18.19 -12.26 10.64
N HIS A 396 19.09 -12.41 9.67
CA HIS A 396 19.09 -13.53 8.72
C HIS A 396 19.79 -14.77 9.26
N GLU A 397 20.89 -14.60 10.01
CA GLU A 397 21.83 -15.65 10.33
C GLU A 397 21.90 -15.98 11.84
N HIS A 398 21.56 -15.02 12.72
CA HIS A 398 21.66 -15.20 14.17
C HIS A 398 20.32 -15.32 14.89
N CYS A 399 19.22 -14.93 14.26
CA CYS A 399 17.88 -15.13 14.80
C CYS A 399 17.34 -16.53 14.49
N ASN A 400 16.63 -17.13 15.47
CA ASN A 400 15.93 -18.39 15.28
C ASN A 400 14.52 -18.31 15.91
N PRO A 401 13.46 -18.27 15.09
CA PRO A 401 13.43 -18.30 13.62
C PRO A 401 14.07 -17.05 12.99
N LYS A 402 14.59 -17.18 11.75
CA LYS A 402 15.16 -16.05 11.04
C LYS A 402 14.10 -15.02 10.67
N ILE A 403 14.50 -13.76 10.59
CA ILE A 403 13.61 -12.63 10.31
C ILE A 403 13.95 -12.04 8.94
N ILE A 404 12.97 -11.95 8.06
CA ILE A 404 13.06 -11.23 6.78
C ILE A 404 12.34 -9.89 6.94
N HIS A 405 13.05 -8.78 6.72
CA HIS A 405 12.55 -7.42 6.95
C HIS A 405 11.54 -6.95 5.90
N ARG A 406 11.81 -7.20 4.62
CA ARG A 406 10.99 -6.93 3.42
C ARG A 406 10.78 -5.45 3.03
N ASP A 407 11.31 -4.50 3.78
CA ASP A 407 11.26 -3.07 3.43
C ASP A 407 12.56 -2.34 3.80
N VAL A 408 13.70 -2.90 3.36
CA VAL A 408 15.02 -2.30 3.58
C VAL A 408 15.21 -1.12 2.63
N LYS A 409 15.37 0.09 3.19
CA LYS A 409 15.55 1.37 2.46
C LYS A 409 16.11 2.46 3.37
N ALA A 410 16.66 3.52 2.80
CA ALA A 410 17.23 4.65 3.55
C ALA A 410 16.23 5.33 4.52
N ALA A 411 14.92 5.29 4.24
CA ALA A 411 13.90 5.87 5.11
C ALA A 411 13.67 5.06 6.40
N ASN A 412 13.97 3.75 6.39
CA ASN A 412 13.79 2.85 7.52
C ASN A 412 15.10 2.63 8.31
N VAL A 413 16.20 3.23 7.89
CA VAL A 413 17.46 3.30 8.65
C VAL A 413 17.51 4.64 9.38
N LEU A 414 17.41 4.61 10.71
CA LEU A 414 17.43 5.77 11.57
C LEU A 414 18.87 6.02 12.08
N LEU A 415 19.14 7.24 12.53
CA LEU A 415 20.43 7.64 13.06
C LEU A 415 20.28 8.04 14.52
N ASP A 416 21.02 7.38 15.40
CA ASP A 416 21.06 7.70 16.81
C ASP A 416 21.84 9.01 17.11
N SER A 417 22.05 9.35 18.38
CA SER A 417 22.80 10.56 18.79
C SER A 417 24.25 10.58 18.29
N ASN A 418 24.84 9.42 17.98
CA ASN A 418 26.21 9.25 17.53
C ASN A 418 26.32 8.98 16.02
N LEU A 419 25.21 9.21 15.28
CA LEU A 419 25.08 8.91 13.85
C LEU A 419 25.25 7.42 13.51
N GLN A 420 25.05 6.51 14.49
CA GLN A 420 25.06 5.07 14.23
C GLN A 420 23.74 4.64 13.59
N ALA A 421 23.84 3.73 12.63
CA ALA A 421 22.67 3.19 11.95
C ALA A 421 21.83 2.28 12.85
N VAL A 422 20.53 2.49 12.84
CA VAL A 422 19.54 1.72 13.59
C VAL A 422 18.38 1.39 12.65
N VAL A 423 18.27 0.12 12.23
CA VAL A 423 17.20 -0.36 11.34
C VAL A 423 15.89 -0.45 12.10
N GLY A 424 14.82 0.09 11.56
CA GLY A 424 13.49 0.12 12.14
C GLY A 424 12.38 -0.17 11.13
N ASP A 425 11.13 -0.03 11.57
CA ASP A 425 9.90 -0.32 10.82
C ASP A 425 9.75 -1.79 10.42
N PHE A 426 9.50 -2.64 11.42
CA PHE A 426 9.28 -4.07 11.24
C PHE A 426 7.82 -4.44 10.87
N GLY A 427 6.99 -3.48 10.54
CA GLY A 427 5.57 -3.69 10.21
C GLY A 427 5.31 -4.64 9.04
N LEU A 428 6.31 -4.89 8.20
CA LEU A 428 6.25 -5.86 7.11
C LEU A 428 7.07 -7.13 7.36
N ALA A 429 7.85 -7.22 8.43
CA ALA A 429 8.77 -8.33 8.68
C ALA A 429 8.06 -9.69 8.81
N LYS A 430 8.79 -10.79 8.60
CA LYS A 430 8.26 -12.15 8.75
C LYS A 430 9.28 -13.09 9.38
N LEU A 431 8.79 -13.88 10.34
CA LEU A 431 9.51 -15.03 10.87
C LEU A 431 9.51 -16.18 9.87
N VAL A 432 10.65 -16.72 9.59
CA VAL A 432 10.82 -17.85 8.67
C VAL A 432 11.57 -18.97 9.37
N ASP A 433 10.99 -20.18 9.39
CA ASP A 433 11.66 -21.37 9.91
C ASP A 433 13.00 -21.55 9.19
N VAL A 434 14.07 -21.80 9.93
CA VAL A 434 15.44 -21.99 9.41
C VAL A 434 15.53 -23.07 8.34
N ARG A 435 14.59 -24.03 8.35
CA ARG A 435 14.50 -25.11 7.34
C ARG A 435 13.92 -24.64 6.01
N LYS A 436 13.29 -23.47 5.97
CA LYS A 436 12.68 -22.90 4.76
C LYS A 436 13.58 -21.83 4.17
N THR A 437 13.77 -21.88 2.87
CA THR A 437 14.56 -20.89 2.13
C THR A 437 13.76 -19.63 1.77
N ASN A 438 12.42 -19.73 1.70
CA ASN A 438 11.53 -18.63 1.35
C ASN A 438 10.14 -18.80 1.96
N ILE A 439 9.36 -17.74 1.92
CA ILE A 439 7.96 -17.71 2.33
C ILE A 439 7.12 -17.02 1.23
N THR A 440 6.00 -17.64 0.84
CA THR A 440 5.06 -17.03 -0.09
C THR A 440 4.14 -16.07 0.68
N THR A 441 4.04 -14.82 0.21
CA THR A 441 3.26 -13.77 0.87
C THR A 441 2.78 -12.76 -0.15
N GLN A 442 1.78 -11.98 0.20
CA GLN A 442 1.40 -10.81 -0.59
C GLN A 442 2.62 -9.89 -0.75
N VAL A 443 2.88 -9.45 -1.98
CA VAL A 443 3.97 -8.50 -2.26
C VAL A 443 3.67 -7.18 -1.55
N ARG A 444 4.58 -6.79 -0.67
CA ARG A 444 4.54 -5.53 0.07
C ARG A 444 5.96 -4.99 0.16
N GLY A 445 6.10 -3.67 0.23
CA GLY A 445 7.38 -2.98 0.31
C GLY A 445 7.35 -1.69 -0.51
N THR A 446 8.49 -1.05 -0.63
CA THR A 446 8.65 0.23 -1.31
C THR A 446 9.12 0.01 -2.74
N MET A 447 8.38 0.57 -3.73
CA MET A 447 8.77 0.50 -5.14
C MET A 447 10.23 0.98 -5.33
N GLY A 448 10.97 0.28 -6.19
CA GLY A 448 12.40 0.50 -6.39
C GLY A 448 13.31 -0.30 -5.45
N HIS A 449 12.79 -0.76 -4.28
CA HIS A 449 13.54 -1.60 -3.33
C HIS A 449 13.04 -3.06 -3.32
N ILE A 450 11.91 -3.34 -3.98
CA ILE A 450 11.35 -4.70 -4.07
C ILE A 450 12.17 -5.51 -5.06
N ALA A 451 12.67 -6.66 -4.62
CA ALA A 451 13.41 -7.57 -5.47
C ALA A 451 12.53 -8.16 -6.59
N PRO A 452 13.05 -8.33 -7.82
CA PRO A 452 12.25 -8.74 -8.98
C PRO A 452 11.58 -10.10 -8.81
N GLU A 453 12.24 -11.09 -8.20
CA GLU A 453 11.65 -12.39 -7.92
C GLU A 453 10.51 -12.30 -6.90
N TYR A 454 10.61 -11.41 -5.92
CA TYR A 454 9.55 -11.21 -4.95
C TYR A 454 8.33 -10.53 -5.60
N LEU A 455 8.57 -9.54 -6.47
CA LEU A 455 7.51 -8.87 -7.23
C LEU A 455 6.75 -9.85 -8.14
N SER A 456 7.47 -10.76 -8.82
CA SER A 456 6.89 -11.69 -9.81
C SER A 456 6.25 -12.93 -9.19
N THR A 457 6.80 -13.46 -8.08
CA THR A 457 6.39 -14.75 -7.51
C THR A 457 5.71 -14.67 -6.16
N GLY A 458 5.75 -13.51 -5.47
CA GLY A 458 5.34 -13.36 -4.09
C GLY A 458 6.21 -14.11 -3.07
N LYS A 459 7.35 -14.71 -3.50
CA LYS A 459 8.27 -15.43 -2.63
C LYS A 459 9.33 -14.49 -2.07
N SER A 460 9.31 -14.32 -0.75
CA SER A 460 10.29 -13.51 -0.01
C SER A 460 11.32 -14.41 0.68
N SER A 461 12.56 -13.98 0.69
CA SER A 461 13.68 -14.65 1.37
C SER A 461 14.66 -13.60 1.92
N GLU A 462 15.72 -14.02 2.63
CA GLU A 462 16.81 -13.13 3.00
C GLU A 462 17.41 -12.41 1.78
N LYS A 463 17.37 -13.03 0.59
CA LYS A 463 17.88 -12.43 -0.65
C LYS A 463 17.04 -11.25 -1.14
N THR A 464 15.77 -11.13 -0.72
CA THR A 464 14.95 -9.93 -0.99
C THR A 464 15.43 -8.74 -0.18
N ASP A 465 15.83 -8.94 1.08
CA ASP A 465 16.42 -7.88 1.90
C ASP A 465 17.81 -7.46 1.39
N VAL A 466 18.62 -8.42 0.91
CA VAL A 466 19.91 -8.13 0.27
C VAL A 466 19.72 -7.22 -0.93
N PHE A 467 18.70 -7.45 -1.76
CA PHE A 467 18.40 -6.58 -2.90
C PHE A 467 18.05 -5.15 -2.44
N GLY A 468 17.12 -5.02 -1.49
CA GLY A 468 16.75 -3.71 -0.93
C GLY A 468 17.94 -2.99 -0.29
N TYR A 469 18.82 -3.74 0.38
CA TYR A 469 20.06 -3.21 0.92
C TYR A 469 21.01 -2.69 -0.18
N GLY A 470 21.14 -3.41 -1.28
CA GLY A 470 21.93 -2.94 -2.43
C GLY A 470 21.43 -1.61 -3.00
N ILE A 471 20.09 -1.45 -3.13
CA ILE A 471 19.48 -0.18 -3.54
C ILE A 471 19.78 0.92 -2.51
N MET A 472 19.67 0.63 -1.21
CA MET A 472 20.00 1.58 -0.14
C MET A 472 21.47 2.04 -0.20
N LEU A 473 22.41 1.16 -0.53
CA LEU A 473 23.81 1.54 -0.77
C LEU A 473 23.94 2.55 -1.91
N LEU A 474 23.21 2.35 -3.01
CA LEU A 474 23.17 3.33 -4.10
C LEU A 474 22.59 4.67 -3.66
N GLU A 475 21.54 4.66 -2.82
CA GLU A 475 21.01 5.89 -2.22
C GLU A 475 22.06 6.61 -1.34
N LEU A 476 22.89 5.87 -0.60
CA LEU A 476 23.98 6.44 0.21
C LEU A 476 25.09 7.07 -0.64
N VAL A 477 25.45 6.44 -1.76
CA VAL A 477 26.50 6.95 -2.66
C VAL A 477 26.00 8.20 -3.40
N THR A 478 24.80 8.16 -3.94
CA THR A 478 24.29 9.16 -4.88
C THR A 478 23.50 10.28 -4.23
N GLY A 479 23.01 10.10 -2.99
CA GLY A 479 22.03 10.99 -2.36
C GLY A 479 20.64 10.93 -2.98
N GLN A 480 20.45 10.19 -4.07
CA GLN A 480 19.24 10.19 -4.89
C GLN A 480 18.21 9.16 -4.39
N ARG A 481 16.99 9.23 -4.89
CA ARG A 481 15.94 8.26 -4.60
C ARG A 481 16.06 7.04 -5.52
N ALA A 482 15.64 5.86 -5.04
CA ALA A 482 15.59 4.63 -5.84
C ALA A 482 14.77 4.78 -7.13
N ILE A 483 13.71 5.60 -7.10
CA ILE A 483 12.91 6.00 -8.25
C ILE A 483 12.86 7.53 -8.27
N ASP A 484 13.20 8.11 -9.42
CA ASP A 484 13.11 9.54 -9.66
C ASP A 484 12.45 9.83 -11.01
N PHE A 485 11.20 10.28 -10.96
CA PHE A 485 10.41 10.59 -12.15
C PHE A 485 10.86 11.87 -12.87
N SER A 486 11.69 12.72 -12.26
CA SER A 486 12.22 13.90 -12.92
C SER A 486 13.20 13.57 -14.05
N ARG A 487 13.77 12.35 -14.03
CA ARG A 487 14.69 11.86 -15.06
C ARG A 487 14.00 11.41 -16.35
N ILE A 488 12.67 11.28 -16.39
CA ILE A 488 11.93 10.88 -17.60
C ILE A 488 12.14 11.88 -18.75
N GLU A 489 12.38 13.14 -18.43
CA GLU A 489 12.55 14.19 -19.45
C GLU A 489 13.97 14.25 -20.04
N GLU A 490 14.97 13.75 -19.34
CA GLU A 490 16.38 13.86 -19.73
C GLU A 490 17.02 12.52 -20.12
N GLU A 491 16.61 11.42 -19.51
CA GLU A 491 17.15 10.08 -19.74
C GLU A 491 16.06 9.01 -19.52
N ASP A 492 16.09 7.93 -20.29
CA ASP A 492 15.15 6.78 -20.16
C ASP A 492 15.28 6.00 -18.83
N ASP A 493 16.19 6.39 -17.93
CA ASP A 493 16.56 5.64 -16.72
C ASP A 493 15.88 6.17 -15.44
N VAL A 494 14.60 5.84 -15.24
CA VAL A 494 13.82 6.21 -14.05
C VAL A 494 14.35 5.52 -12.78
N LEU A 495 14.93 4.32 -12.91
CA LEU A 495 15.46 3.54 -11.80
C LEU A 495 16.92 3.91 -11.51
N LEU A 496 17.22 4.21 -10.24
CA LEU A 496 18.58 4.50 -9.79
C LEU A 496 19.57 3.38 -10.14
N LEU A 497 19.15 2.13 -10.00
CA LEU A 497 20.00 0.96 -10.32
C LEU A 497 20.45 0.94 -11.78
N ASP A 498 19.54 1.24 -12.72
CA ASP A 498 19.86 1.20 -14.14
C ASP A 498 20.73 2.38 -14.53
N HIS A 499 20.48 3.55 -13.96
CA HIS A 499 21.33 4.74 -14.10
C HIS A 499 22.78 4.48 -13.63
N VAL A 500 22.94 3.92 -12.41
CA VAL A 500 24.26 3.61 -11.88
C VAL A 500 24.98 2.54 -12.71
N LYS A 501 24.27 1.51 -13.18
CA LYS A 501 24.87 0.50 -14.08
C LYS A 501 25.37 1.11 -15.38
N LYS A 502 24.64 2.04 -15.97
CA LYS A 502 25.04 2.74 -17.19
C LYS A 502 26.30 3.58 -16.97
N LEU A 503 26.33 4.44 -15.95
CA LEU A 503 27.49 5.27 -15.64
C LEU A 503 28.73 4.46 -15.26
N GLN A 504 28.55 3.35 -14.55
CA GLN A 504 29.64 2.43 -14.21
C GLN A 504 30.22 1.76 -15.46
N GLN A 505 29.38 1.37 -16.44
CA GLN A 505 29.85 0.83 -17.72
C GLN A 505 30.59 1.87 -18.57
N GLU A 506 30.22 3.14 -18.46
CA GLU A 506 30.87 4.27 -19.12
C GLU A 506 32.13 4.75 -18.41
N SER A 507 32.50 4.13 -17.27
CA SER A 507 33.63 4.55 -16.41
C SER A 507 33.52 5.98 -15.89
N LYS A 508 32.28 6.45 -15.67
CA LYS A 508 31.94 7.77 -15.14
C LYS A 508 31.55 7.70 -13.65
N LEU A 509 32.42 7.12 -12.84
CA LEU A 509 32.13 6.87 -11.44
C LEU A 509 31.97 8.15 -10.62
N GLU A 510 32.70 9.22 -10.96
CA GLU A 510 32.60 10.51 -10.28
C GLU A 510 31.23 11.16 -10.46
N ASP A 511 30.56 10.93 -11.60
CA ASP A 511 29.23 11.47 -11.89
C ASP A 511 28.11 10.81 -11.06
N ILE A 512 28.39 9.63 -10.45
CA ILE A 512 27.45 8.90 -9.59
C ILE A 512 27.36 9.54 -8.19
N VAL A 513 28.44 10.14 -7.71
CA VAL A 513 28.58 10.55 -6.32
C VAL A 513 27.75 11.80 -6.01
N ASP A 514 27.12 11.80 -4.83
CA ASP A 514 26.34 12.94 -4.33
C ASP A 514 27.17 14.24 -4.36
N SER A 515 26.72 15.20 -5.14
CA SER A 515 27.35 16.52 -5.28
C SER A 515 27.48 17.29 -3.96
N ASN A 516 26.61 17.01 -2.98
CA ASN A 516 26.67 17.62 -1.66
C ASN A 516 27.93 17.24 -0.85
N LEU A 517 28.60 16.16 -1.22
CA LEU A 517 29.87 15.77 -0.61
C LEU A 517 31.05 16.68 -1.00
N ALA A 518 30.87 17.56 -1.99
CA ALA A 518 31.88 18.56 -2.42
C ALA A 518 33.29 17.94 -2.64
N ARG A 519 33.36 16.70 -3.17
CA ARG A 519 34.58 15.89 -3.39
C ARG A 519 35.31 15.47 -2.09
N ASN A 520 34.67 15.55 -0.93
CA ASN A 520 35.21 15.04 0.32
C ASN A 520 34.88 13.54 0.49
N TYR A 521 35.41 12.71 -0.39
CA TYR A 521 35.24 11.24 -0.36
C TYR A 521 36.47 10.57 -0.98
N ASP A 522 36.68 9.31 -0.67
CA ASP A 522 37.67 8.45 -1.29
C ASP A 522 37.01 7.70 -2.45
N ILE A 523 37.51 7.90 -3.67
CA ILE A 523 36.96 7.28 -4.88
C ILE A 523 37.09 5.75 -4.85
N GLU A 524 38.13 5.19 -4.23
CA GLU A 524 38.32 3.75 -4.10
C GLU A 524 37.22 3.17 -3.20
N GLN A 525 36.84 3.87 -2.11
CA GLN A 525 35.77 3.46 -1.22
C GLN A 525 34.39 3.58 -1.89
N VAL A 526 34.19 4.60 -2.71
CA VAL A 526 32.98 4.73 -3.54
C VAL A 526 32.87 3.53 -4.50
N GLU A 527 33.95 3.18 -5.17
CA GLU A 527 33.98 2.03 -6.08
C GLU A 527 33.63 0.74 -5.36
N ILE A 528 34.21 0.49 -4.18
CA ILE A 528 33.91 -0.66 -3.32
C ILE A 528 32.40 -0.71 -3.01
N MET A 529 31.84 0.41 -2.56
CA MET A 529 30.41 0.46 -2.18
C MET A 529 29.48 0.23 -3.37
N VAL A 530 29.79 0.78 -4.53
CA VAL A 530 29.05 0.54 -5.79
C VAL A 530 29.16 -0.92 -6.23
N GLN A 531 30.35 -1.53 -6.18
CA GLN A 531 30.54 -2.93 -6.52
C GLN A 531 29.71 -3.85 -5.62
N ILE A 532 29.72 -3.62 -4.30
CA ILE A 532 28.91 -4.37 -3.34
C ILE A 532 27.41 -4.18 -3.65
N ALA A 533 26.97 -2.96 -3.94
CA ALA A 533 25.57 -2.68 -4.28
C ALA A 533 25.13 -3.45 -5.53
N LEU A 534 25.97 -3.52 -6.56
CA LEU A 534 25.70 -4.27 -7.80
C LEU A 534 25.69 -5.78 -7.58
N LEU A 535 26.54 -6.31 -6.70
CA LEU A 535 26.48 -7.71 -6.27
C LEU A 535 25.20 -8.02 -5.52
N CYS A 536 24.73 -7.13 -4.65
CA CYS A 536 23.49 -7.29 -3.90
C CYS A 536 22.23 -7.19 -4.78
N THR A 537 22.29 -6.47 -5.90
CA THR A 537 21.15 -6.23 -6.80
C THR A 537 21.12 -7.14 -8.03
N GLN A 538 21.77 -8.30 -7.97
CA GLN A 538 21.70 -9.32 -9.02
C GLN A 538 20.25 -9.75 -9.27
N SER A 539 19.89 -9.99 -10.54
CA SER A 539 18.55 -10.45 -10.92
C SER A 539 18.22 -11.83 -10.33
N THR A 540 19.21 -12.71 -10.26
CA THR A 540 19.08 -14.06 -9.71
C THR A 540 19.37 -14.04 -8.20
N PRO A 541 18.42 -14.41 -7.33
CA PRO A 541 18.59 -14.33 -5.87
C PRO A 541 19.80 -15.11 -5.34
N GLU A 542 20.08 -16.28 -5.91
CA GLU A 542 21.19 -17.17 -5.51
C GLU A 542 22.56 -16.57 -5.77
N GLN A 543 22.66 -15.63 -6.72
CA GLN A 543 23.90 -14.93 -7.04
C GLN A 543 24.20 -13.78 -6.08
N ARG A 544 23.22 -13.31 -5.32
CA ARG A 544 23.42 -12.27 -4.30
C ARG A 544 24.19 -12.84 -3.11
N PRO A 545 25.13 -12.09 -2.53
CA PRO A 545 25.85 -12.52 -1.34
C PRO A 545 24.92 -12.75 -0.14
N ALA A 546 25.38 -13.51 0.86
CA ALA A 546 24.79 -13.49 2.20
C ALA A 546 25.19 -12.19 2.92
N MET A 547 24.42 -11.75 3.95
CA MET A 547 24.77 -10.51 4.64
C MET A 547 26.09 -10.59 5.40
N SER A 548 26.47 -11.76 5.91
CA SER A 548 27.82 -12.00 6.47
C SER A 548 28.94 -11.82 5.46
N GLU A 549 28.73 -12.19 4.18
CA GLU A 549 29.67 -11.91 3.10
C GLU A 549 29.74 -10.40 2.81
N VAL A 550 28.57 -9.71 2.82
CA VAL A 550 28.50 -8.26 2.61
C VAL A 550 29.27 -7.52 3.71
N VAL A 551 29.10 -7.92 4.97
CA VAL A 551 29.86 -7.34 6.10
C VAL A 551 31.36 -7.48 5.88
N ARG A 552 31.85 -8.68 5.53
CA ARG A 552 33.28 -8.90 5.24
C ARG A 552 33.78 -8.06 4.06
N MET A 553 32.99 -7.94 2.99
CA MET A 553 33.37 -7.10 1.84
C MET A 553 33.49 -5.63 2.21
N LEU A 554 32.58 -5.11 3.06
CA LEU A 554 32.67 -3.74 3.59
C LEU A 554 33.86 -3.55 4.55
N GLU A 555 34.31 -4.61 5.20
CA GLU A 555 35.51 -4.63 6.06
C GLU A 555 36.81 -4.86 5.27
N GLY A 556 36.72 -5.00 3.93
CA GLY A 556 37.86 -5.11 3.02
C GLY A 556 38.24 -6.54 2.61
N GLU A 557 37.41 -7.55 2.91
CA GLU A 557 37.71 -8.95 2.65
C GLU A 557 36.82 -9.57 1.56
N GLY A 558 37.39 -10.23 0.57
CA GLY A 558 36.70 -11.11 -0.39
C GLY A 558 35.95 -10.42 -1.53
N LEU A 559 35.97 -9.08 -1.62
CA LEU A 559 35.28 -8.36 -2.69
C LEU A 559 35.90 -8.61 -4.07
N ALA A 560 37.20 -8.53 -4.19
CA ALA A 560 37.92 -8.62 -5.48
C ALA A 560 37.59 -9.92 -6.23
N GLU A 561 37.67 -11.07 -5.53
CA GLU A 561 37.37 -12.39 -6.08
C GLU A 561 35.92 -12.50 -6.55
N ARG A 562 34.99 -12.04 -5.71
CA ARG A 562 33.52 -12.07 -6.01
C ARG A 562 33.18 -11.16 -7.18
N TRP A 563 33.82 -9.98 -7.25
CA TRP A 563 33.64 -9.02 -8.33
C TRP A 563 34.17 -9.52 -9.66
N GLU A 564 35.32 -10.23 -9.66
CA GLU A 564 35.88 -10.82 -10.87
C GLU A 564 34.95 -11.91 -11.43
N VAL A 565 34.45 -12.79 -10.58
CA VAL A 565 33.45 -13.80 -10.98
C VAL A 565 32.23 -13.12 -11.62
N TRP A 566 31.70 -12.09 -10.99
CA TRP A 566 30.55 -11.36 -11.52
C TRP A 566 30.83 -10.70 -12.87
N ARG A 567 31.99 -10.03 -13.04
CA ARG A 567 32.37 -9.41 -14.32
C ARG A 567 32.46 -10.44 -15.46
N ASN A 568 32.93 -11.62 -15.18
CA ASN A 568 33.02 -12.70 -16.17
C ASN A 568 31.61 -13.18 -16.57
N PHE A 569 30.69 -13.33 -15.64
CA PHE A 569 29.30 -13.66 -15.94
C PHE A 569 28.60 -12.58 -16.79
N GLU A 570 28.74 -11.29 -16.44
CA GLU A 570 28.18 -10.19 -17.21
C GLU A 570 28.75 -10.15 -18.64
N LYS A 571 30.03 -10.40 -18.83
CA LYS A 571 30.65 -10.52 -20.16
C LYS A 571 30.02 -11.62 -21.00
N ILE A 572 29.82 -12.79 -20.42
CA ILE A 572 29.23 -13.95 -21.10
C ILE A 572 27.78 -13.63 -21.48
N ARG A 573 27.02 -13.09 -20.55
CA ARG A 573 25.61 -12.70 -20.75
C ARG A 573 25.44 -11.65 -21.87
N LYS A 574 26.32 -10.65 -21.91
CA LYS A 574 26.32 -9.65 -22.97
C LYS A 574 26.59 -10.26 -24.35
N LEU A 575 27.58 -11.17 -24.44
CA LEU A 575 27.89 -11.89 -25.68
C LEU A 575 26.73 -12.79 -26.14
N GLU A 576 26.03 -13.45 -25.23
CA GLU A 576 24.86 -14.26 -25.55
C GLU A 576 23.68 -13.40 -26.04
N ASN A 577 23.39 -12.29 -25.40
CA ASN A 577 22.35 -11.34 -25.84
C ASN A 577 22.68 -10.77 -27.24
N GLU A 578 23.92 -10.40 -27.51
CA GLU A 578 24.35 -9.96 -28.86
C GLU A 578 24.22 -11.06 -29.91
N ARG A 579 24.47 -12.31 -29.54
CA ARG A 579 24.26 -13.47 -30.43
C ARG A 579 22.77 -13.71 -30.72
N LEU A 580 21.92 -13.55 -29.71
CA LEU A 580 20.48 -13.68 -29.86
C LEU A 580 19.92 -12.56 -30.74
N GLN A 581 20.30 -11.30 -30.51
CA GLN A 581 19.90 -10.18 -31.36
C GLN A 581 20.33 -10.34 -32.80
N ARG A 582 21.56 -10.79 -33.05
CA ARG A 582 22.04 -11.11 -34.42
C ARG A 582 21.21 -12.21 -35.07
N ARG A 583 20.78 -13.24 -34.33
CA ARG A 583 19.88 -14.29 -34.85
C ARG A 583 18.49 -13.76 -35.20
N PHE A 584 17.93 -12.88 -34.40
CA PHE A 584 16.63 -12.24 -34.68
C PHE A 584 16.71 -11.35 -35.94
N ASN A 585 17.73 -10.50 -36.07
CA ASN A 585 17.90 -9.65 -37.25
C ASN A 585 18.14 -10.48 -38.54
N TRP A 586 18.78 -11.65 -38.46
CA TRP A 586 18.90 -12.57 -39.60
C TRP A 586 17.56 -13.22 -39.98
N GLY A 587 16.69 -13.46 -39.01
CA GLY A 587 15.33 -13.97 -39.23
C GLY A 587 14.46 -12.99 -40.02
N GLU A 588 14.48 -11.71 -39.66
CA GLU A 588 13.73 -10.67 -40.38
C GLU A 588 14.27 -10.43 -41.80
N HIS A 589 15.59 -10.45 -42.02
CA HIS A 589 16.17 -10.35 -43.36
C HIS A 589 15.87 -11.56 -44.25
N SER A 590 15.75 -12.75 -43.65
CA SER A 590 15.39 -13.97 -44.43
C SER A 590 13.93 -14.01 -44.84
N ILE A 591 13.05 -13.43 -44.00
CA ILE A 591 11.62 -13.31 -44.31
C ILE A 591 11.38 -12.31 -45.45
N ASN A 592 12.05 -11.15 -45.41
CA ASN A 592 11.96 -10.15 -46.47
C ASN A 592 12.54 -10.63 -47.82
N LEU A 593 13.58 -11.46 -47.83
CA LEU A 593 14.13 -12.07 -49.04
C LEU A 593 13.23 -13.16 -49.62
N GLN A 594 12.38 -13.84 -48.81
CA GLN A 594 11.45 -14.85 -49.25
C GLN A 594 10.18 -14.23 -49.88
N GLU A 595 9.72 -13.08 -49.38
CA GLU A 595 8.63 -12.33 -49.98
C GLU A 595 9.00 -11.72 -51.36
N ASP A 596 10.26 -11.25 -51.51
CA ASP A 596 10.73 -10.72 -52.82
C ASP A 596 10.87 -11.81 -53.90
N ILE A 597 11.04 -13.08 -53.55
CA ILE A 597 11.15 -14.21 -54.48
C ILE A 597 9.75 -14.70 -54.96
N GLU A 598 8.72 -14.62 -54.12
CA GLU A 598 7.36 -15.00 -54.52
C GLU A 598 6.68 -14.02 -55.49
N LEU A 599 7.08 -12.71 -55.49
CA LEU A 599 6.51 -11.72 -56.40
C LEU A 599 7.10 -11.72 -57.82
N SER A 600 8.17 -12.46 -58.10
CA SER A 600 8.81 -12.53 -59.41
C SER A 600 8.45 -13.76 -60.25
N GLY A 601 7.55 -14.67 -59.76
CA GLY A 601 7.18 -15.92 -60.39
C GLY A 601 5.84 -15.94 -61.19
N GLY A 602 5.28 -14.79 -61.51
CA GLY A 602 3.99 -14.73 -62.21
C GLY A 602 4.08 -14.19 -63.65
N ARG A 603 4.50 -15.03 -64.59
CA ARG A 603 4.14 -14.98 -66.05
C ARG A 603 4.08 -16.36 -66.62
#